data_165b89789ee2fa93667d5dca10e30dad
#
_entry.id   165b89789ee2fa93667d5dca10e30dad
#
_cell.length_a   1.000
_cell.length_b   1.000
_cell.length_c   1.000
_cell.angle_alpha   90.00
_cell.angle_beta   90.00
_cell.angle_gamma   90.00
#
_symmetry.space_group_name_H-M   'P 1'
#
loop_
_entity.id
_entity.type
_entity.pdbx_description
1 polymer ?
#
loop_
_entity_poly.entity_id
_entity_poly.type
_entity_poly.pdbx_seq_one_letter_code
_entity_poly.pdbx_strand_id
1 'polypeptide(L)'
;QVLDYAILVINGADGVQGHTRTLWRLLKLYQVPVFLFINKMDQPGADKEALLWEIKEHLDSNCIDFTQERNEGFYEEAAMCEEAAMEKFLSEGSLASNDLAQMIAKRELFPCYFGSALKVQGVEELLDGLYEYSRTPKYPDKFGAKIFKIAREEQGNRLTYLKVTGGTLHVKDMLHGKAGEEEWAEKVNQLRIYSGEKYEAVSEAAAGTICAVTGLTKT
;
A
#
# COMPACT_ATOMS: atom_id res chain seq x y z
N GLN A 1 -7.85 0.19 -4.42
CA GLN A 1 -9.08 0.27 -3.62
C GLN A 1 -9.03 -0.55 -2.32
N VAL A 2 -8.16 -1.54 -2.22
CA VAL A 2 -8.04 -2.43 -1.06
C VAL A 2 -6.63 -2.46 -0.47
N LEU A 3 -5.69 -1.73 -1.04
CA LEU A 3 -4.33 -1.60 -0.55
C LEU A 3 -4.30 -0.66 0.66
N ASP A 4 -3.54 -1.03 1.68
CA ASP A 4 -3.21 -0.15 2.81
C ASP A 4 -1.97 0.68 2.48
N TYR A 5 -0.99 0.08 1.81
CA TYR A 5 0.23 0.69 1.29
C TYR A 5 0.57 0.10 -0.07
N ALA A 6 1.40 0.79 -0.82
CA ALA A 6 1.95 0.29 -2.09
C ALA A 6 3.47 0.47 -2.12
N ILE A 7 4.16 -0.48 -2.72
CA ILE A 7 5.56 -0.32 -3.10
C ILE A 7 5.57 -0.06 -4.61
N LEU A 8 5.98 1.14 -5.02
CA LEU A 8 6.15 1.48 -6.42
C LEU A 8 7.60 1.22 -6.83
N VAL A 9 7.81 0.21 -7.67
CA VAL A 9 9.15 -0.16 -8.14
C VAL A 9 9.45 0.58 -9.44
N ILE A 10 10.59 1.30 -9.47
CA ILE A 10 11.08 2.04 -10.62
C ILE A 10 12.41 1.41 -11.07
N ASN A 11 12.60 1.20 -12.37
CA ASN A 11 13.86 0.75 -12.92
C ASN A 11 14.85 1.93 -12.98
N GLY A 12 15.97 1.85 -12.27
CA GLY A 12 16.98 2.91 -12.19
C GLY A 12 17.65 3.24 -13.55
N ALA A 13 17.68 2.29 -14.49
CA ALA A 13 18.21 2.56 -15.81
C ALA A 13 17.24 3.30 -16.74
N ASP A 14 15.92 3.17 -16.49
CA ASP A 14 14.87 3.72 -17.36
C ASP A 14 14.18 4.96 -16.76
N GLY A 15 14.35 5.21 -15.46
CA GLY A 15 13.74 6.34 -14.76
C GLY A 15 12.20 6.28 -14.68
N VAL A 16 11.56 7.45 -14.61
CA VAL A 16 10.11 7.59 -14.45
C VAL A 16 9.38 7.50 -15.79
N GLN A 17 8.89 6.32 -16.12
CA GLN A 17 8.17 6.05 -17.35
C GLN A 17 6.68 6.45 -17.30
N GLY A 18 6.02 6.47 -18.47
CA GLY A 18 4.57 6.78 -18.58
C GLY A 18 3.69 5.86 -17.75
N HIS A 19 4.03 4.56 -17.65
CA HIS A 19 3.31 3.61 -16.81
C HIS A 19 3.45 3.93 -15.32
N THR A 20 4.65 4.31 -14.88
CA THR A 20 4.93 4.76 -13.50
C THR A 20 4.05 5.95 -13.12
N ARG A 21 3.95 6.95 -14.00
CA ARG A 21 3.08 8.14 -13.80
C ARG A 21 1.59 7.76 -13.73
N THR A 22 1.17 6.78 -14.53
CA THR A 22 -0.23 6.28 -14.49
C THR A 22 -0.52 5.59 -13.17
N LEU A 23 0.36 4.71 -12.69
CA LEU A 23 0.22 4.07 -11.38
C LEU A 23 0.24 5.10 -10.24
N TRP A 24 1.15 6.09 -10.30
CA TRP A 24 1.22 7.17 -9.32
C TRP A 24 -0.10 7.94 -9.21
N ARG A 25 -0.70 8.32 -10.34
CA ARG A 25 -2.01 9.01 -10.36
C ARG A 25 -3.13 8.15 -9.77
N LEU A 26 -3.14 6.84 -10.03
CA LEU A 26 -4.11 5.93 -9.44
C LEU A 26 -3.92 5.81 -7.93
N LEU A 27 -2.67 5.69 -7.45
CA LEU A 27 -2.37 5.65 -6.02
C LEU A 27 -2.76 6.95 -5.33
N LYS A 28 -2.56 8.10 -5.99
CA LYS A 28 -3.03 9.41 -5.50
C LYS A 28 -4.56 9.50 -5.47
N LEU A 29 -5.25 9.04 -6.53
CA LEU A 29 -6.72 9.04 -6.60
C LEU A 29 -7.35 8.23 -5.46
N TYR A 30 -6.76 7.09 -5.12
CA TYR A 30 -7.24 6.22 -4.04
C TYR A 30 -6.62 6.51 -2.67
N GLN A 31 -5.81 7.55 -2.56
CA GLN A 31 -5.15 7.97 -1.32
C GLN A 31 -4.33 6.84 -0.67
N VAL A 32 -3.67 6.00 -1.50
CA VAL A 32 -2.83 4.90 -1.00
C VAL A 32 -1.43 5.44 -0.69
N PRO A 33 -0.91 5.31 0.54
CA PRO A 33 0.47 5.63 0.90
C PRO A 33 1.46 4.80 0.08
N VAL A 34 2.59 5.41 -0.30
CA VAL A 34 3.53 4.79 -1.24
C VAL A 34 4.96 4.82 -0.71
N PHE A 35 5.62 3.68 -0.75
CA PHE A 35 7.06 3.54 -0.68
C PHE A 35 7.60 3.37 -2.09
N LEU A 36 8.72 4.02 -2.43
CA LEU A 36 9.36 3.86 -3.72
C LEU A 36 10.60 2.97 -3.57
N PHE A 37 10.77 2.01 -4.48
CA PHE A 37 12.00 1.22 -4.58
C PHE A 37 12.61 1.40 -5.97
N ILE A 38 13.74 2.08 -6.03
CA ILE A 38 14.48 2.32 -7.25
C ILE A 38 15.44 1.15 -7.44
N ASN A 39 15.04 0.23 -8.30
CA ASN A 39 15.69 -1.05 -8.53
C ASN A 39 16.74 -0.98 -9.64
N LYS A 40 17.64 -1.96 -9.67
CA LYS A 40 18.72 -2.10 -10.66
C LYS A 40 19.76 -0.98 -10.60
N MET A 41 20.04 -0.44 -9.42
CA MET A 41 21.07 0.57 -9.21
C MET A 41 22.49 0.05 -9.50
N ASP A 42 22.64 -1.25 -9.69
CA ASP A 42 23.91 -1.91 -10.09
C ASP A 42 24.18 -1.84 -11.61
N GLN A 43 23.25 -1.33 -12.40
CA GLN A 43 23.43 -1.21 -13.84
C GLN A 43 24.23 0.05 -14.19
N PRO A 44 25.05 -0.01 -15.26
CA PRO A 44 25.77 1.15 -15.75
C PRO A 44 24.81 2.29 -16.14
N GLY A 45 25.11 3.50 -15.70
CA GLY A 45 24.31 4.71 -16.00
C GLY A 45 23.22 5.01 -14.97
N ALA A 46 23.01 4.16 -13.97
CA ALA A 46 22.11 4.49 -12.84
C ALA A 46 22.80 5.54 -11.95
N ASP A 47 22.24 6.74 -11.92
CA ASP A 47 22.68 7.86 -11.11
C ASP A 47 21.60 8.18 -10.07
N LYS A 48 21.93 8.02 -8.79
CA LYS A 48 21.00 8.18 -7.68
C LYS A 48 20.44 9.59 -7.57
N GLU A 49 21.29 10.61 -7.70
CA GLU A 49 20.90 12.01 -7.55
C GLU A 49 20.02 12.45 -8.72
N ALA A 50 20.40 12.10 -9.94
CA ALA A 50 19.62 12.39 -11.13
C ALA A 50 18.24 11.70 -11.07
N LEU A 51 18.17 10.44 -10.62
CA LEU A 51 16.92 9.70 -10.46
C LEU A 51 16.03 10.29 -9.38
N LEU A 52 16.59 10.68 -8.23
CA LEU A 52 15.81 11.33 -7.18
C LEU A 52 15.24 12.67 -7.66
N TRP A 53 16.01 13.45 -8.40
CA TRP A 53 15.54 14.68 -9.00
C TRP A 53 14.40 14.43 -9.99
N GLU A 54 14.55 13.44 -10.89
CA GLU A 54 13.51 13.04 -11.84
C GLU A 54 12.22 12.59 -11.16
N ILE A 55 12.34 11.82 -10.06
CA ILE A 55 11.21 11.35 -9.25
C ILE A 55 10.50 12.56 -8.62
N LYS A 56 11.23 13.52 -8.04
CA LYS A 56 10.67 14.73 -7.46
C LYS A 56 9.92 15.57 -8.50
N GLU A 57 10.49 15.74 -9.68
CA GLU A 57 9.90 16.54 -10.77
C GLU A 57 8.64 15.88 -11.36
N HIS A 58 8.63 14.56 -11.52
CA HIS A 58 7.59 13.87 -12.26
C HIS A 58 6.51 13.19 -11.40
N LEU A 59 6.79 12.90 -10.14
CA LEU A 59 5.83 12.26 -9.24
C LEU A 59 5.41 13.21 -8.11
N ASP A 60 6.33 13.56 -7.21
CA ASP A 60 6.04 14.46 -6.09
C ASP A 60 7.33 15.02 -5.48
N SER A 61 7.37 16.32 -5.20
CA SER A 61 8.52 16.99 -4.57
C SER A 61 8.87 16.43 -3.19
N ASN A 62 7.91 15.80 -2.52
CA ASN A 62 8.05 15.23 -1.18
C ASN A 62 8.61 13.79 -1.19
N CYS A 63 9.19 13.36 -2.31
CA CYS A 63 9.96 12.13 -2.39
C CYS A 63 11.35 12.34 -1.78
N ILE A 64 11.71 11.59 -0.74
CA ILE A 64 12.94 11.74 0.03
C ILE A 64 13.74 10.45 0.04
N ASP A 65 15.06 10.56 -0.02
CA ASP A 65 15.97 9.42 0.09
C ASP A 65 16.05 8.90 1.53
N PHE A 66 15.52 7.72 1.75
CA PHE A 66 15.53 7.04 3.04
C PHE A 66 16.72 6.09 3.22
N THR A 67 17.64 6.03 2.25
CA THR A 67 18.92 5.27 2.36
C THR A 67 20.08 6.12 2.90
N GLN A 68 19.89 7.43 3.08
CA GLN A 68 20.88 8.31 3.69
C GLN A 68 20.85 8.24 5.22
N GLU A 69 21.92 8.73 5.86
CA GLU A 69 22.00 8.82 7.32
C GLU A 69 20.91 9.74 7.89
N ARG A 70 20.40 9.40 9.07
CA ARG A 70 19.41 10.19 9.81
C ARG A 70 20.08 11.35 10.54
N ASN A 71 20.63 12.28 9.79
CA ASN A 71 21.27 13.50 10.30
C ASN A 71 20.31 14.71 10.22
N GLU A 72 20.78 15.87 10.66
CA GLU A 72 20.01 17.12 10.65
C GLU A 72 19.48 17.46 9.25
N GLY A 73 20.29 17.30 8.19
CA GLY A 73 19.86 17.58 6.82
C GLY A 73 18.73 16.67 6.33
N PHE A 74 18.72 15.38 6.74
CA PHE A 74 17.60 14.49 6.45
C PHE A 74 16.31 14.96 7.14
N TYR A 75 16.38 15.34 8.41
CA TYR A 75 15.20 15.78 9.14
C TYR A 75 14.69 17.13 8.65
N GLU A 76 15.58 18.05 8.26
CA GLU A 76 15.21 19.31 7.62
C GLU A 76 14.46 19.05 6.30
N GLU A 77 15.00 18.21 5.41
CA GLU A 77 14.36 17.85 4.16
C GLU A 77 12.98 17.19 4.39
N ALA A 78 12.88 16.29 5.36
CA ALA A 78 11.60 15.66 5.73
C ALA A 78 10.60 16.67 6.30
N ALA A 79 11.05 17.58 7.15
CA ALA A 79 10.23 18.60 7.78
C ALA A 79 9.65 19.60 6.74
N MET A 80 10.39 19.88 5.66
CA MET A 80 9.90 20.75 4.56
C MET A 80 8.66 20.20 3.84
N CYS A 81 8.33 18.92 4.03
CA CYS A 81 7.18 18.30 3.40
C CYS A 81 5.83 18.68 4.03
N GLU A 82 5.82 19.16 5.29
CA GLU A 82 4.59 19.47 6.02
C GLU A 82 4.85 20.52 7.11
N GLU A 83 3.93 21.51 7.23
CA GLU A 83 4.11 22.69 8.10
C GLU A 83 4.28 22.32 9.59
N ALA A 84 3.45 21.41 10.11
CA ALA A 84 3.55 20.98 11.51
C ALA A 84 4.84 20.18 11.78
N ALA A 85 5.35 19.45 10.80
CA ALA A 85 6.64 18.77 10.89
C ALA A 85 7.79 19.79 10.95
N MET A 86 7.69 20.88 10.18
CA MET A 86 8.68 21.96 10.22
C MET A 86 8.69 22.68 11.57
N GLU A 87 7.52 23.00 12.14
CA GLU A 87 7.43 23.61 13.47
C GLU A 87 8.07 22.71 14.54
N LYS A 88 7.83 21.41 14.44
CA LYS A 88 8.42 20.42 15.35
C LYS A 88 9.93 20.34 15.20
N PHE A 89 10.42 20.27 13.97
CA PHE A 89 11.87 20.23 13.69
C PHE A 89 12.58 21.48 14.22
N LEU A 90 12.00 22.67 14.02
CA LEU A 90 12.56 23.93 14.55
C LEU A 90 12.63 23.96 16.08
N SER A 91 11.74 23.27 16.77
CA SER A 91 11.70 23.20 18.23
C SER A 91 12.58 22.08 18.84
N GLU A 92 12.66 20.92 18.16
CA GLU A 92 13.27 19.70 18.67
C GLU A 92 14.57 19.29 17.95
N GLY A 93 14.84 19.85 16.76
CA GLY A 93 16.01 19.53 15.94
C GLY A 93 15.91 18.18 15.20
N SER A 94 14.80 17.45 15.36
CA SER A 94 14.60 16.15 14.74
C SER A 94 13.10 15.79 14.65
N LEU A 95 12.77 14.75 13.86
CA LEU A 95 11.44 14.15 13.79
C LEU A 95 11.49 12.72 14.32
N ALA A 96 10.54 12.35 15.16
CA ALA A 96 10.42 10.97 15.63
C ALA A 96 9.94 10.03 14.50
N SER A 97 10.28 8.74 14.57
CA SER A 97 9.80 7.74 13.60
C SER A 97 8.28 7.73 13.46
N ASN A 98 7.54 8.02 14.55
CA ASN A 98 6.10 8.11 14.50
C ASN A 98 5.59 9.31 13.69
N ASP A 99 6.30 10.43 13.68
CA ASP A 99 5.95 11.61 12.88
C ASP A 99 6.14 11.28 11.40
N LEU A 100 7.28 10.74 11.03
CA LEU A 100 7.56 10.27 9.66
C LEU A 100 6.51 9.26 9.19
N ALA A 101 6.15 8.28 10.03
CA ALA A 101 5.12 7.30 9.71
C ALA A 101 3.74 7.92 9.49
N GLN A 102 3.37 8.96 10.25
CA GLN A 102 2.12 9.70 10.04
C GLN A 102 2.13 10.48 8.74
N MET A 103 3.24 11.16 8.42
CA MET A 103 3.40 11.89 7.15
C MET A 103 3.30 10.94 5.95
N ILE A 104 3.93 9.76 6.02
CA ILE A 104 3.84 8.72 4.99
C ILE A 104 2.39 8.23 4.84
N ALA A 105 1.72 7.92 5.96
CA ALA A 105 0.34 7.44 5.96
C ALA A 105 -0.65 8.47 5.36
N LYS A 106 -0.41 9.77 5.55
CA LYS A 106 -1.19 10.87 4.98
C LYS A 106 -0.77 11.26 3.56
N ARG A 107 0.28 10.64 3.01
CA ARG A 107 0.87 10.99 1.70
C ARG A 107 1.48 12.39 1.65
N GLU A 108 1.99 12.86 2.75
CA GLU A 108 2.73 14.11 2.88
C GLU A 108 4.22 13.91 2.62
N LEU A 109 4.72 12.66 2.76
CA LEU A 109 6.10 12.25 2.52
C LEU A 109 6.13 10.87 1.83
N PHE A 110 7.07 10.69 0.89
CA PHE A 110 7.24 9.45 0.13
C PHE A 110 8.67 8.93 0.23
N PRO A 111 8.91 7.87 1.03
CA PRO A 111 10.24 7.33 1.21
C PRO A 111 10.74 6.61 -0.04
N CYS A 112 11.94 6.98 -0.50
CA CYS A 112 12.65 6.39 -1.62
C CYS A 112 13.79 5.53 -1.13
N TYR A 113 13.85 4.28 -1.59
CA TYR A 113 14.94 3.33 -1.33
C TYR A 113 15.61 2.96 -2.64
N PHE A 114 16.93 2.90 -2.64
CA PHE A 114 17.73 2.62 -3.83
C PHE A 114 18.46 1.29 -3.65
N GLY A 115 18.41 0.42 -4.67
CA GLY A 115 19.05 -0.87 -4.55
C GLY A 115 19.03 -1.73 -5.82
N SER A 116 19.41 -2.99 -5.64
CA SER A 116 19.32 -4.04 -6.66
C SER A 116 18.70 -5.28 -6.05
N ALA A 117 17.45 -5.55 -6.38
CA ALA A 117 16.73 -6.71 -5.86
C ALA A 117 17.40 -8.03 -6.24
N LEU A 118 18.01 -8.11 -7.44
CA LEU A 118 18.75 -9.29 -7.87
C LEU A 118 19.98 -9.58 -6.98
N LYS A 119 20.64 -8.53 -6.49
CA LYS A 119 21.81 -8.62 -5.60
C LYS A 119 21.43 -8.49 -4.13
N VAL A 120 20.15 -8.39 -3.81
CA VAL A 120 19.61 -8.18 -2.46
C VAL A 120 20.14 -6.89 -1.79
N GLN A 121 20.65 -5.93 -2.56
CA GLN A 121 21.15 -4.65 -2.05
C GLN A 121 19.97 -3.66 -1.88
N GLY A 122 19.90 -2.97 -0.75
CA GLY A 122 18.83 -2.00 -0.44
C GLY A 122 17.47 -2.63 -0.11
N VAL A 123 17.36 -3.97 -0.15
CA VAL A 123 16.11 -4.69 0.12
C VAL A 123 15.85 -4.76 1.63
N GLU A 124 16.88 -4.98 2.44
CA GLU A 124 16.78 -5.04 3.90
C GLU A 124 16.34 -3.67 4.44
N GLU A 125 16.96 -2.60 3.97
CA GLU A 125 16.61 -1.22 4.34
C GLU A 125 15.16 -0.87 3.96
N LEU A 126 14.67 -1.33 2.81
CA LEU A 126 13.27 -1.17 2.44
C LEU A 126 12.34 -1.94 3.39
N LEU A 127 12.68 -3.19 3.74
CA LEU A 127 11.86 -4.00 4.65
C LEU A 127 11.82 -3.42 6.06
N ASP A 128 12.95 -2.95 6.55
CA ASP A 128 13.04 -2.25 7.84
C ASP A 128 12.21 -0.97 7.83
N GLY A 129 12.29 -0.19 6.75
CA GLY A 129 11.48 1.00 6.57
C GLY A 129 9.98 0.70 6.49
N LEU A 130 9.59 -0.37 5.83
CA LEU A 130 8.20 -0.84 5.82
C LEU A 130 7.72 -1.24 7.22
N TYR A 131 8.55 -1.95 7.97
CA TYR A 131 8.25 -2.34 9.35
C TYR A 131 8.13 -1.13 10.28
N GLU A 132 9.03 -0.17 10.17
CA GLU A 132 9.09 1.00 11.03
C GLU A 132 7.99 2.02 10.73
N TYR A 133 7.74 2.30 9.45
CA TYR A 133 6.89 3.43 9.04
C TYR A 133 5.50 3.04 8.55
N SER A 134 5.18 1.75 8.37
CA SER A 134 3.79 1.37 8.08
C SER A 134 2.96 1.28 9.35
N ARG A 135 1.67 1.55 9.24
CA ARG A 135 0.71 1.45 10.33
C ARG A 135 -0.45 0.56 9.91
N THR A 136 -0.80 -0.38 10.78
CA THR A 136 -2.01 -1.18 10.58
C THR A 136 -3.24 -0.30 10.77
N PRO A 137 -4.17 -0.26 9.79
CA PRO A 137 -5.41 0.47 9.95
C PRO A 137 -6.21 -0.01 11.16
N LYS A 138 -6.86 0.92 11.87
CA LYS A 138 -7.82 0.56 12.91
C LYS A 138 -9.14 0.22 12.25
N TYR A 139 -9.61 -0.99 12.46
CA TYR A 139 -10.87 -1.46 11.93
C TYR A 139 -11.98 -1.37 12.99
N PRO A 140 -13.22 -1.00 12.62
CA PRO A 140 -14.36 -1.03 13.54
C PRO A 140 -14.75 -2.48 13.88
N ASP A 141 -15.39 -2.66 15.05
CA ASP A 141 -15.89 -3.97 15.50
C ASP A 141 -17.07 -4.45 14.63
N LYS A 142 -17.84 -3.51 14.07
CA LYS A 142 -18.96 -3.83 13.21
C LYS A 142 -18.45 -4.39 11.88
N PHE A 143 -19.04 -5.52 11.44
CA PHE A 143 -18.70 -6.12 10.16
C PHE A 143 -18.87 -5.13 9.00
N GLY A 144 -17.86 -5.09 8.15
CA GLY A 144 -17.83 -4.37 6.88
C GLY A 144 -16.92 -5.08 5.90
N ALA A 145 -17.21 -5.00 4.62
CA ALA A 145 -16.38 -5.55 3.57
C ALA A 145 -16.44 -4.70 2.30
N LYS A 146 -15.34 -4.66 1.56
CA LYS A 146 -15.23 -3.98 0.27
C LYS A 146 -14.97 -5.00 -0.83
N ILE A 147 -15.94 -5.20 -1.72
CA ILE A 147 -15.79 -6.03 -2.90
C ILE A 147 -14.97 -5.27 -3.94
N PHE A 148 -14.00 -5.93 -4.55
CA PHE A 148 -13.13 -5.31 -5.54
C PHE A 148 -12.96 -6.11 -6.84
N LYS A 149 -13.31 -7.41 -6.81
CA LYS A 149 -13.24 -8.28 -7.99
C LYS A 149 -14.29 -9.37 -7.93
N ILE A 150 -14.89 -9.66 -9.08
CA ILE A 150 -15.75 -10.82 -9.29
C ILE A 150 -15.08 -11.68 -10.35
N ALA A 151 -14.94 -12.98 -10.09
CA ALA A 151 -14.42 -13.95 -11.02
C ALA A 151 -15.34 -15.17 -11.10
N ARG A 152 -15.09 -16.06 -12.05
CA ARG A 152 -15.71 -17.37 -12.14
C ARG A 152 -14.66 -18.44 -12.20
N GLU A 153 -14.89 -19.54 -11.50
CA GLU A 153 -14.07 -20.75 -11.61
C GLU A 153 -14.33 -21.46 -12.96
N GLU A 154 -13.47 -22.38 -13.33
CA GLU A 154 -13.67 -23.23 -14.53
C GLU A 154 -15.00 -23.98 -14.49
N GLN A 155 -15.46 -24.34 -13.31
CA GLN A 155 -16.76 -25.00 -13.07
C GLN A 155 -17.96 -24.02 -13.10
N GLY A 156 -17.73 -22.73 -13.38
CA GLY A 156 -18.76 -21.70 -13.46
C GLY A 156 -19.17 -21.08 -12.13
N ASN A 157 -18.67 -21.54 -11.00
CA ASN A 157 -18.99 -20.97 -9.70
C ASN A 157 -18.47 -19.52 -9.58
N ARG A 158 -19.31 -18.64 -9.06
CA ARG A 158 -18.93 -17.24 -8.82
C ARG A 158 -18.06 -17.12 -7.57
N LEU A 159 -16.96 -16.39 -7.73
CA LEU A 159 -16.03 -15.97 -6.67
C LEU A 159 -16.13 -14.47 -6.49
N THR A 160 -16.54 -14.03 -5.33
CA THR A 160 -16.55 -12.62 -4.95
C THR A 160 -15.32 -12.32 -4.06
N TYR A 161 -14.35 -11.59 -4.61
CA TYR A 161 -13.17 -11.17 -3.86
C TYR A 161 -13.46 -9.90 -3.09
N LEU A 162 -13.20 -9.92 -1.81
CA LEU A 162 -13.42 -8.80 -0.91
C LEU A 162 -12.28 -8.65 0.11
N LYS A 163 -12.15 -7.43 0.64
CA LYS A 163 -11.38 -7.14 1.84
C LYS A 163 -12.36 -6.91 2.98
N VAL A 164 -12.15 -7.60 4.10
CA VAL A 164 -12.89 -7.34 5.33
C VAL A 164 -12.40 -6.02 5.92
N THR A 165 -13.30 -5.04 6.10
CA THR A 165 -12.97 -3.69 6.56
C THR A 165 -13.49 -3.39 7.97
N GLY A 166 -14.03 -4.40 8.66
CA GLY A 166 -14.48 -4.31 10.04
C GLY A 166 -15.01 -5.66 10.51
N GLY A 167 -14.90 -5.94 11.80
CA GLY A 167 -15.35 -7.19 12.42
C GLY A 167 -14.68 -8.44 11.85
N THR A 168 -15.39 -9.53 11.87
CA THR A 168 -14.96 -10.84 11.36
C THR A 168 -16.06 -11.46 10.52
N LEU A 169 -15.71 -12.04 9.38
CA LEU A 169 -16.61 -12.78 8.50
C LEU A 169 -16.45 -14.26 8.74
N HIS A 170 -17.56 -14.97 8.96
CA HIS A 170 -17.57 -16.42 9.15
C HIS A 170 -18.28 -17.15 8.02
N VAL A 171 -17.89 -18.40 7.81
CA VAL A 171 -18.66 -19.32 6.97
C VAL A 171 -20.05 -19.48 7.56
N LYS A 172 -21.10 -19.46 6.71
CA LYS A 172 -22.53 -19.48 7.02
C LYS A 172 -23.12 -18.15 7.48
N ASP A 173 -22.35 -17.09 7.63
CA ASP A 173 -22.91 -15.75 7.87
C ASP A 173 -23.88 -15.34 6.77
N MET A 174 -24.94 -14.62 7.17
CA MET A 174 -25.87 -13.96 6.26
C MET A 174 -25.40 -12.54 6.02
N LEU A 175 -24.98 -12.26 4.79
CA LEU A 175 -24.61 -10.92 4.38
C LEU A 175 -25.83 -10.19 3.80
N HIS A 176 -25.96 -8.94 4.17
CA HIS A 176 -27.00 -8.05 3.68
C HIS A 176 -26.37 -6.89 2.91
N GLY A 177 -26.97 -6.51 1.81
CA GLY A 177 -26.52 -5.41 0.99
C GLY A 177 -27.63 -4.83 0.15
N LYS A 178 -27.26 -3.79 -0.63
CA LYS A 178 -28.17 -3.15 -1.60
C LYS A 178 -27.50 -3.18 -2.97
N ALA A 179 -28.26 -3.55 -3.98
CA ALA A 179 -27.90 -3.44 -5.38
C ALA A 179 -28.90 -2.49 -6.04
N GLY A 180 -28.53 -1.19 -6.13
CA GLY A 180 -29.49 -0.14 -6.47
C GLY A 180 -30.52 0.05 -5.35
N GLU A 181 -31.80 -0.12 -5.66
CA GLU A 181 -32.90 -0.05 -4.68
C GLU A 181 -33.26 -1.41 -4.06
N GLU A 182 -32.77 -2.52 -4.64
CA GLU A 182 -33.07 -3.86 -4.15
C GLU A 182 -32.16 -4.25 -2.97
N GLU A 183 -32.77 -4.63 -1.86
CA GLU A 183 -32.08 -5.25 -0.73
C GLU A 183 -31.90 -6.75 -1.01
N TRP A 184 -30.73 -7.27 -0.66
CA TRP A 184 -30.41 -8.68 -0.79
C TRP A 184 -29.85 -9.25 0.51
N ALA A 185 -30.11 -10.54 0.74
CA ALA A 185 -29.53 -11.32 1.79
C ALA A 185 -29.02 -12.63 1.21
N GLU A 186 -27.71 -12.91 1.36
CA GLU A 186 -27.07 -14.09 0.80
C GLU A 186 -26.13 -14.73 1.82
N LYS A 187 -26.03 -16.05 1.77
CA LYS A 187 -25.26 -16.84 2.72
C LYS A 187 -23.84 -17.08 2.19
N VAL A 188 -22.86 -16.88 3.06
CA VAL A 188 -21.46 -17.26 2.81
C VAL A 188 -21.34 -18.78 2.85
N ASN A 189 -21.01 -19.39 1.71
CA ASN A 189 -20.84 -20.84 1.64
C ASN A 189 -19.41 -21.27 2.00
N GLN A 190 -18.41 -20.55 1.50
CA GLN A 190 -17.00 -20.83 1.75
C GLN A 190 -16.19 -19.54 1.73
N LEU A 191 -15.15 -19.49 2.58
CA LEU A 191 -14.11 -18.47 2.58
C LEU A 191 -12.80 -19.07 2.13
N ARG A 192 -12.10 -18.40 1.22
CA ARG A 192 -10.85 -18.85 0.64
C ARG A 192 -9.80 -17.74 0.68
N ILE A 193 -8.62 -18.05 1.22
CA ILE A 193 -7.46 -17.17 1.15
C ILE A 193 -6.53 -17.72 0.07
N TYR A 194 -6.23 -16.91 -0.93
CA TYR A 194 -5.40 -17.28 -2.07
C TYR A 194 -3.93 -16.95 -1.85
N SER A 195 -3.06 -17.87 -2.24
CA SER A 195 -1.62 -17.68 -2.38
C SER A 195 -1.22 -18.15 -3.78
N GLY A 196 -1.11 -17.20 -4.71
CA GLY A 196 -0.99 -17.51 -6.13
C GLY A 196 -2.25 -18.21 -6.68
N GLU A 197 -2.08 -19.37 -7.32
CA GLU A 197 -3.19 -20.18 -7.87
C GLU A 197 -3.85 -21.09 -6.83
N LYS A 198 -3.18 -21.33 -5.71
CA LYS A 198 -3.69 -22.19 -4.63
C LYS A 198 -4.46 -21.38 -3.61
N TYR A 199 -5.42 -22.02 -2.96
CA TYR A 199 -6.15 -21.41 -1.86
C TYR A 199 -6.24 -22.36 -0.66
N GLU A 200 -6.38 -21.73 0.51
CA GLU A 200 -6.76 -22.39 1.74
C GLU A 200 -8.21 -22.02 2.08
N ALA A 201 -9.03 -23.02 2.41
CA ALA A 201 -10.37 -22.79 2.91
C ALA A 201 -10.31 -22.53 4.41
N VAL A 202 -10.86 -21.39 4.84
CA VAL A 202 -10.84 -20.96 6.24
C VAL A 202 -12.26 -20.86 6.79
N SER A 203 -12.41 -20.98 8.12
CA SER A 203 -13.71 -20.83 8.80
C SER A 203 -14.11 -19.37 9.00
N GLU A 204 -13.12 -18.49 9.11
CA GLU A 204 -13.31 -17.06 9.39
C GLU A 204 -12.24 -16.20 8.71
N ALA A 205 -12.55 -14.92 8.51
CA ALA A 205 -11.65 -13.89 8.00
C ALA A 205 -11.84 -12.60 8.80
N ALA A 206 -10.84 -12.21 9.57
CA ALA A 206 -10.84 -10.99 10.36
C ALA A 206 -10.64 -9.74 9.51
N ALA A 207 -10.96 -8.56 10.05
CA ALA A 207 -10.71 -7.28 9.43
C ALA A 207 -9.25 -7.12 8.97
N GLY A 208 -9.05 -6.57 7.76
CA GLY A 208 -7.77 -6.49 7.06
C GLY A 208 -7.52 -7.64 6.10
N THR A 209 -8.19 -8.79 6.26
CA THR A 209 -8.01 -9.97 5.40
C THR A 209 -8.64 -9.76 4.03
N ILE A 210 -7.90 -10.16 2.98
CA ILE A 210 -8.41 -10.29 1.62
C ILE A 210 -8.77 -11.75 1.38
N CYS A 211 -10.02 -12.01 1.06
CA CYS A 211 -10.50 -13.38 0.79
C CYS A 211 -11.45 -13.43 -0.41
N ALA A 212 -11.66 -14.61 -0.95
CA ALA A 212 -12.71 -14.89 -1.90
C ALA A 212 -13.86 -15.64 -1.22
N VAL A 213 -15.08 -15.24 -1.55
CA VAL A 213 -16.31 -15.79 -0.98
C VAL A 213 -17.12 -16.47 -2.07
N THR A 214 -17.64 -17.66 -1.76
CA THR A 214 -18.65 -18.34 -2.59
C THR A 214 -20.04 -18.23 -1.94
N GLY A 215 -21.08 -18.30 -2.76
CA GLY A 215 -22.48 -18.20 -2.31
C GLY A 215 -23.11 -16.83 -2.56
N LEU A 216 -22.34 -15.83 -2.94
CA LEU A 216 -22.84 -14.49 -3.27
C LEU A 216 -23.10 -14.39 -4.78
N THR A 217 -24.33 -14.01 -5.15
CA THR A 217 -24.78 -13.93 -6.56
C THR A 217 -25.26 -12.53 -6.95
N LYS A 218 -25.73 -11.74 -5.96
CA LYS A 218 -26.31 -10.41 -6.17
C LYS A 218 -25.36 -9.25 -5.88
N THR A 219 -24.12 -9.56 -5.48
CA THR A 219 -23.10 -8.54 -5.18
C THR A 219 -22.44 -7.99 -6.43
#